data_6e39342a45a3b82547a6f28bf0d23437
#
_entry.id   6e39342a45a3b82547a6f28bf0d23437
#
_cell.length_a   1.000
_cell.length_b   1.000
_cell.length_c   1.000
_cell.angle_alpha   90.00
_cell.angle_beta   90.00
_cell.angle_gamma   90.00
#
_symmetry.space_group_name_H-M   'P 1'
#
loop_
_entity.id
_entity.type
_entity.pdbx_description
1 polymer ?
#
loop_
_entity_poly.entity_id
_entity_poly.type
_entity_poly.pdbx_seq_one_letter_code
_entity_poly.pdbx_strand_id
1 'polypeptide(L)'
;MIWDFVTSHFYIIATSLLCFSAWQLLLLYLLRWRGEGLAAKYVVWQNEAQAVETATHEARCASADEVADLPQGYPKISIVVPVSREAMELDELLPCVLEQDYAGWYEVVVANQGQEEQVSLLLERWTQRSARLRTTFVPATSRYIELRKLAITLGVKAARGEWVIVIGPTTVPSSSRWLQCYAENLTPDVDFVEGYVNYAPDGSGSGRRAIMERVRTLQSRLRAYEHGVVLGCELSNFALRRSWFMSVGGFAESLELPFGEEYIMACLHADAYRTAFLCAPDTRLTEILPSRSTLTARRVAEAECRRRLHGKQKWYWLAEAVVAWCPCLFLLSNTVYSALRIAMDCRTGVYAADWLAFDVVAGLWWLVALFVPLLMPRRSMKALQERHPGLYIWLYDLMLPWRMVYIDLLCRMQRRHFVRRYIPMTC
;
A
#
# COMPACT_ATOMS: atom_id res chain seq x y z
N MET A 1 -6.92 -37.04 -37.61
CA MET A 1 -5.83 -36.06 -37.79
C MET A 1 -5.47 -35.33 -36.47
N ILE A 2 -6.31 -34.45 -35.86
CA ILE A 2 -5.95 -33.76 -34.63
C ILE A 2 -5.71 -34.71 -33.47
N TRP A 3 -6.61 -35.70 -33.28
CA TRP A 3 -6.49 -36.71 -32.23
C TRP A 3 -5.31 -37.67 -32.44
N ASP A 4 -4.99 -38.04 -33.64
CA ASP A 4 -3.85 -38.89 -33.95
C ASP A 4 -2.53 -38.18 -33.63
N PHE A 5 -2.51 -36.88 -33.91
CA PHE A 5 -1.40 -36.03 -33.53
C PHE A 5 -1.28 -35.92 -31.97
N VAL A 6 -2.41 -35.69 -31.27
CA VAL A 6 -2.42 -35.63 -29.81
C VAL A 6 -1.97 -36.95 -29.19
N THR A 7 -2.45 -38.09 -29.68
CA THR A 7 -2.05 -39.40 -29.15
C THR A 7 -0.58 -39.72 -29.39
N SER A 8 -0.04 -39.40 -30.56
CA SER A 8 1.38 -39.64 -30.89
C SER A 8 2.34 -38.70 -30.14
N HIS A 9 1.88 -37.50 -29.73
CA HIS A 9 2.71 -36.51 -29.05
C HIS A 9 2.29 -36.28 -27.60
N PHE A 10 1.42 -37.14 -27.04
CA PHE A 10 0.84 -36.92 -25.72
C PHE A 10 1.89 -36.75 -24.61
N TYR A 11 2.97 -37.57 -24.62
CA TYR A 11 4.06 -37.43 -23.64
C TYR A 11 4.73 -36.07 -23.67
N ILE A 12 4.96 -35.53 -24.88
CA ILE A 12 5.58 -34.21 -25.05
C ILE A 12 4.62 -33.13 -24.58
N ILE A 13 3.33 -33.22 -24.89
CA ILE A 13 2.30 -32.28 -24.48
C ILE A 13 2.14 -32.32 -22.95
N ALA A 14 2.03 -33.51 -22.35
CA ALA A 14 1.88 -33.67 -20.92
C ALA A 14 3.08 -33.12 -20.14
N THR A 15 4.30 -33.49 -20.55
CA THR A 15 5.52 -32.94 -19.91
C THR A 15 5.60 -31.43 -20.05
N SER A 16 5.29 -30.88 -21.22
CA SER A 16 5.30 -29.42 -21.43
C SER A 16 4.29 -28.70 -20.53
N LEU A 17 3.07 -29.20 -20.38
CA LEU A 17 2.05 -28.63 -19.52
C LEU A 17 2.46 -28.68 -18.03
N LEU A 18 3.01 -29.81 -17.57
CA LEU A 18 3.44 -29.98 -16.19
C LEU A 18 4.68 -29.11 -15.87
N CYS A 19 5.65 -29.03 -16.79
CA CYS A 19 6.80 -28.13 -16.64
C CYS A 19 6.36 -26.66 -16.61
N PHE A 20 5.40 -26.27 -17.46
CA PHE A 20 4.85 -24.93 -17.47
C PHE A 20 4.11 -24.61 -16.16
N SER A 21 3.34 -25.58 -15.62
CA SER A 21 2.70 -25.43 -14.31
C SER A 21 3.71 -25.29 -13.17
N ALA A 22 4.77 -26.09 -13.19
CA ALA A 22 5.87 -26.01 -12.23
C ALA A 22 6.55 -24.64 -12.26
N TRP A 23 6.85 -24.13 -13.45
CA TRP A 23 7.47 -22.83 -13.63
C TRP A 23 6.58 -21.68 -13.10
N GLN A 24 5.27 -21.74 -13.34
CA GLN A 24 4.31 -20.76 -12.81
C GLN A 24 4.26 -20.78 -11.28
N LEU A 25 4.21 -21.95 -10.66
CA LEU A 25 4.26 -22.07 -9.20
C LEU A 25 5.57 -21.55 -8.64
N LEU A 26 6.69 -21.87 -9.29
CA LEU A 26 8.01 -21.40 -8.87
C LEU A 26 8.09 -19.86 -8.90
N LEU A 27 7.68 -19.22 -9.99
CA LEU A 27 7.63 -17.75 -10.10
C LEU A 27 6.74 -17.14 -9.02
N LEU A 28 5.53 -17.66 -8.87
CA LEU A 28 4.56 -17.17 -7.91
C LEU A 28 5.13 -17.22 -6.49
N TYR A 29 5.72 -18.38 -6.12
CA TYR A 29 6.20 -18.62 -4.77
C TYR A 29 7.52 -17.89 -4.48
N LEU A 30 8.47 -17.87 -5.38
CA LEU A 30 9.73 -17.15 -5.17
C LEU A 30 9.49 -15.66 -4.91
N LEU A 31 8.66 -15.02 -5.74
CA LEU A 31 8.38 -13.60 -5.58
C LEU A 31 7.53 -13.32 -4.32
N ARG A 32 6.56 -14.16 -4.02
CA ARG A 32 5.74 -14.00 -2.81
C ARG A 32 6.51 -14.34 -1.54
N TRP A 33 7.29 -15.42 -1.55
CA TRP A 33 8.10 -15.82 -0.39
C TRP A 33 9.09 -14.72 0.01
N ARG A 34 9.78 -14.12 -0.96
CA ARG A 34 10.68 -12.99 -0.67
C ARG A 34 9.94 -11.82 -0.06
N GLY A 35 8.81 -11.41 -0.63
CA GLY A 35 8.01 -10.30 -0.09
C GLY A 35 7.48 -10.57 1.31
N GLU A 36 7.06 -11.82 1.59
CA GLU A 36 6.62 -12.27 2.91
C GLU A 36 7.74 -12.20 3.94
N GLY A 37 8.91 -12.74 3.58
CA GLY A 37 10.09 -12.72 4.45
C GLY A 37 10.57 -11.31 4.74
N LEU A 38 10.53 -10.42 3.73
CA LEU A 38 10.92 -9.02 3.88
C LEU A 38 9.99 -8.25 4.81
N ALA A 39 8.68 -8.33 4.58
CA ALA A 39 7.72 -7.63 5.43
C ALA A 39 7.84 -8.10 6.90
N ALA A 40 7.95 -9.42 7.14
CA ALA A 40 8.15 -9.95 8.47
C ALA A 40 9.48 -9.48 9.10
N LYS A 41 10.57 -9.50 8.34
CA LYS A 41 11.90 -9.06 8.79
C LYS A 41 11.94 -7.57 9.14
N TYR A 42 11.32 -6.74 8.28
CA TYR A 42 11.25 -5.29 8.50
C TYR A 42 10.51 -4.96 9.79
N VAL A 43 9.36 -5.59 10.04
CA VAL A 43 8.59 -5.37 11.26
C VAL A 43 9.36 -5.84 12.50
N VAL A 44 10.00 -7.00 12.45
CA VAL A 44 10.79 -7.52 13.57
C VAL A 44 11.97 -6.61 13.87
N TRP A 45 12.72 -6.21 12.84
CA TRP A 45 13.85 -5.29 13.00
C TRP A 45 13.44 -3.95 13.62
N GLN A 46 12.33 -3.36 13.15
CA GLN A 46 11.83 -2.12 13.73
C GLN A 46 11.33 -2.28 15.16
N ASN A 47 10.68 -3.40 15.49
CA ASN A 47 10.25 -3.68 16.87
C ASN A 47 11.46 -3.83 17.81
N GLU A 48 12.53 -4.49 17.36
CA GLU A 48 13.76 -4.65 18.15
C GLU A 48 14.46 -3.29 18.35
N ALA A 49 14.56 -2.49 17.29
CA ALA A 49 15.12 -1.14 17.37
C ALA A 49 14.33 -0.25 18.35
N GLN A 50 13.00 -0.25 18.27
CA GLN A 50 12.14 0.49 19.19
C GLN A 50 12.26 -0.01 20.64
N ALA A 51 12.34 -1.32 20.86
CA ALA A 51 12.50 -1.87 22.21
C ALA A 51 13.81 -1.43 22.87
N VAL A 52 14.91 -1.40 22.10
CA VAL A 52 16.22 -0.92 22.58
C VAL A 52 16.15 0.57 22.92
N GLU A 53 15.50 1.38 22.08
CA GLU A 53 15.40 2.82 22.28
C GLU A 53 14.47 3.19 23.43
N THR A 54 13.36 2.45 23.58
CA THR A 54 12.46 2.58 24.74
C THR A 54 13.20 2.26 26.06
N ALA A 55 13.94 1.15 26.10
CA ALA A 55 14.73 0.77 27.28
C ALA A 55 15.81 1.82 27.61
N THR A 56 16.43 2.40 26.58
CA THR A 56 17.45 3.46 26.75
C THR A 56 16.80 4.76 27.25
N HIS A 57 15.63 5.09 26.78
CA HIS A 57 14.87 6.26 27.22
C HIS A 57 14.40 6.10 28.69
N GLU A 58 13.85 4.94 29.03
CA GLU A 58 13.44 4.63 30.41
C GLU A 58 14.63 4.64 31.37
N ALA A 59 15.79 4.11 30.95
CA ALA A 59 17.02 4.16 31.74
C ALA A 59 17.53 5.60 31.95
N ARG A 60 17.41 6.46 30.92
CA ARG A 60 17.73 7.90 31.03
C ARG A 60 16.77 8.64 31.93
N CYS A 61 15.47 8.38 31.82
CA CYS A 61 14.47 8.98 32.73
C CYS A 61 14.63 8.55 34.18
N ALA A 62 15.01 7.29 34.43
CA ALA A 62 15.27 6.78 35.76
C ALA A 62 16.56 7.35 36.40
N SER A 63 17.51 7.81 35.59
CA SER A 63 18.77 8.41 36.08
C SER A 63 18.76 9.94 36.15
N ALA A 64 17.68 10.60 35.70
CA ALA A 64 17.56 12.05 35.64
C ALA A 64 16.84 12.59 36.88
N ASP A 65 17.55 12.69 38.00
CA ASP A 65 17.19 13.56 39.16
C ASP A 65 17.63 15.02 38.94
N GLU A 66 18.15 15.37 37.79
CA GLU A 66 18.52 16.74 37.42
C GLU A 66 17.70 17.23 36.24
N VAL A 67 17.19 18.46 36.38
CA VAL A 67 16.52 19.25 35.34
C VAL A 67 17.43 19.32 34.12
N ALA A 68 17.29 18.38 33.23
CA ALA A 68 18.00 18.37 31.98
C ALA A 68 17.25 19.24 30.99
N ASP A 69 17.95 20.20 30.38
CA ASP A 69 17.57 20.85 29.13
C ASP A 69 16.93 19.86 28.17
N LEU A 70 15.85 20.25 27.50
CA LEU A 70 15.20 19.47 26.43
C LEU A 70 16.27 18.82 25.54
N PRO A 71 16.23 17.52 25.31
CA PRO A 71 17.24 16.84 24.52
C PRO A 71 17.42 17.57 23.19
N GLN A 72 18.55 18.21 23.00
CA GLN A 72 18.93 18.87 21.74
C GLN A 72 19.02 17.77 20.69
N GLY A 73 18.02 17.71 19.78
CA GLY A 73 18.10 16.77 18.67
C GLY A 73 16.79 16.28 18.07
N TYR A 74 15.64 16.48 18.72
CA TYR A 74 14.39 16.07 18.12
C TYR A 74 13.95 17.02 16.98
N PRO A 75 13.55 16.47 15.80
CA PRO A 75 13.14 17.30 14.66
C PRO A 75 11.83 18.04 14.97
N LYS A 76 11.70 19.27 14.45
CA LYS A 76 10.42 19.98 14.48
C LYS A 76 9.45 19.35 13.48
N ILE A 77 8.26 18.96 13.93
CA ILE A 77 7.29 18.22 13.12
C ILE A 77 6.00 19.01 12.97
N SER A 78 5.47 19.05 11.74
CA SER A 78 4.11 19.53 11.46
C SER A 78 3.28 18.35 10.93
N ILE A 79 2.17 18.03 11.61
CA ILE A 79 1.21 17.04 11.15
C ILE A 79 0.18 17.76 10.28
N VAL A 80 0.09 17.38 8.99
CA VAL A 80 -0.85 17.98 8.02
C VAL A 80 -2.02 17.04 7.78
N VAL A 81 -3.23 17.53 8.00
CA VAL A 81 -4.48 16.80 7.80
C VAL A 81 -5.33 17.50 6.75
N PRO A 82 -5.38 17.01 5.50
CA PRO A 82 -6.27 17.55 4.47
C PRO A 82 -7.70 17.04 4.72
N VAL A 83 -8.64 17.95 4.96
CA VAL A 83 -10.05 17.64 5.31
C VAL A 83 -11.01 18.27 4.31
N SER A 84 -12.02 17.51 3.90
CA SER A 84 -13.10 17.96 3.02
C SER A 84 -14.46 17.94 3.71
N ARG A 85 -14.94 16.77 4.10
CA ARG A 85 -16.28 16.54 4.65
C ARG A 85 -16.30 15.70 5.92
N GLU A 86 -15.13 15.25 6.36
CA GLU A 86 -14.96 14.25 7.42
C GLU A 86 -14.96 14.93 8.81
N ALA A 87 -16.05 15.65 9.14
CA ALA A 87 -16.13 16.39 10.41
C ALA A 87 -16.17 15.48 11.65
N MET A 88 -16.89 14.36 11.58
CA MET A 88 -16.99 13.40 12.70
C MET A 88 -15.67 12.69 12.93
N GLU A 89 -15.06 12.19 11.87
CA GLU A 89 -13.78 11.49 11.92
C GLU A 89 -12.66 12.44 12.36
N LEU A 90 -12.71 13.70 11.96
CA LEU A 90 -11.77 14.72 12.42
C LEU A 90 -11.93 15.01 13.92
N ASP A 91 -13.13 15.03 14.47
CA ASP A 91 -13.38 15.24 15.89
C ASP A 91 -12.83 14.07 16.74
N GLU A 92 -12.80 12.85 16.20
CA GLU A 92 -12.17 11.68 16.81
C GLU A 92 -10.64 11.71 16.68
N LEU A 93 -10.11 12.21 15.56
CA LEU A 93 -8.67 12.27 15.30
C LEU A 93 -7.95 13.34 16.13
N LEU A 94 -8.54 14.55 16.22
CA LEU A 94 -7.87 15.71 16.80
C LEU A 94 -7.34 15.49 18.23
N PRO A 95 -8.10 14.93 19.18
CA PRO A 95 -7.55 14.64 20.52
C PRO A 95 -6.35 13.69 20.44
N CYS A 96 -6.42 12.66 19.59
CA CYS A 96 -5.35 11.68 19.48
C CYS A 96 -4.03 12.26 18.95
N VAL A 97 -4.08 13.26 18.07
CA VAL A 97 -2.86 13.88 17.50
C VAL A 97 -2.40 15.12 18.26
N LEU A 98 -3.29 15.79 19.00
CA LEU A 98 -2.95 16.96 19.81
C LEU A 98 -2.35 16.58 21.16
N GLU A 99 -2.64 15.37 21.65
CA GLU A 99 -2.18 14.85 22.96
C GLU A 99 -1.06 13.79 22.79
N GLN A 100 -0.27 13.88 21.71
CA GLN A 100 0.87 12.99 21.51
C GLN A 100 1.99 13.29 22.52
N ASP A 101 2.55 12.22 23.08
CA ASP A 101 3.73 12.24 23.93
C ASP A 101 4.98 12.32 23.04
N TYR A 102 5.42 13.54 22.80
CA TYR A 102 6.58 13.84 21.96
C TYR A 102 7.49 14.85 22.66
N ALA A 103 8.75 14.48 22.82
CA ALA A 103 9.73 15.30 23.53
C ALA A 103 10.13 16.58 22.74
N GLY A 104 9.94 16.57 21.40
CA GLY A 104 10.25 17.71 20.53
C GLY A 104 9.07 18.67 20.33
N TRP A 105 9.29 19.66 19.49
CA TRP A 105 8.24 20.60 19.11
C TRP A 105 7.39 20.07 17.96
N TYR A 106 6.06 20.14 18.09
CA TYR A 106 5.16 19.82 16.99
C TYR A 106 3.91 20.69 16.95
N GLU A 107 3.30 20.76 15.77
CA GLU A 107 2.02 21.38 15.49
C GLU A 107 1.15 20.49 14.62
N VAL A 108 -0.16 20.73 14.66
CA VAL A 108 -1.15 20.11 13.75
C VAL A 108 -1.71 21.18 12.84
N VAL A 109 -1.61 20.99 11.53
CA VAL A 109 -2.10 21.92 10.51
C VAL A 109 -3.24 21.24 9.75
N VAL A 110 -4.48 21.66 10.00
CA VAL A 110 -5.64 21.17 9.26
C VAL A 110 -5.87 22.04 8.05
N ALA A 111 -5.78 21.42 6.86
CA ALA A 111 -6.04 22.06 5.59
C ALA A 111 -7.50 21.83 5.18
N ASN A 112 -8.37 22.77 5.55
CA ASN A 112 -9.79 22.71 5.26
C ASN A 112 -10.08 23.10 3.81
N GLN A 113 -10.71 22.19 3.07
CA GLN A 113 -11.11 22.40 1.68
C GLN A 113 -12.38 23.29 1.55
N GLY A 114 -12.94 23.75 2.67
CA GLY A 114 -14.02 24.73 2.72
C GLY A 114 -15.37 24.28 2.15
N GLN A 115 -15.60 22.97 2.04
CA GLN A 115 -16.82 22.42 1.44
C GLN A 115 -17.97 22.25 2.44
N GLU A 116 -17.68 22.19 3.75
CA GLU A 116 -18.70 22.00 4.79
C GLU A 116 -18.51 22.96 5.96
N GLU A 117 -19.63 23.58 6.36
CA GLU A 117 -19.71 24.48 7.50
C GLU A 117 -19.41 23.76 8.82
N GLN A 118 -19.83 22.50 8.94
CA GLN A 118 -19.59 21.68 10.15
C GLN A 118 -18.09 21.53 10.45
N VAL A 119 -17.25 21.33 9.42
CA VAL A 119 -15.80 21.25 9.58
C VAL A 119 -15.24 22.59 10.08
N SER A 120 -15.73 23.70 9.55
CA SER A 120 -15.27 25.05 9.95
C SER A 120 -15.61 25.34 11.40
N LEU A 121 -16.84 25.06 11.83
CA LEU A 121 -17.29 25.23 13.23
C LEU A 121 -16.52 24.34 14.20
N LEU A 122 -16.23 23.10 13.78
CA LEU A 122 -15.41 22.19 14.56
C LEU A 122 -13.99 22.74 14.77
N LEU A 123 -13.37 23.22 13.70
CA LEU A 123 -12.01 23.76 13.73
C LEU A 123 -11.91 25.03 14.59
N GLU A 124 -12.91 25.93 14.55
CA GLU A 124 -12.97 27.08 15.43
C GLU A 124 -12.96 26.65 16.90
N ARG A 125 -13.79 25.69 17.27
CA ARG A 125 -13.86 25.14 18.62
C ARG A 125 -12.54 24.55 19.10
N TRP A 126 -11.87 23.75 18.26
CA TRP A 126 -10.61 23.12 18.60
C TRP A 126 -9.42 24.10 18.63
N THR A 127 -9.41 25.11 17.75
CA THR A 127 -8.37 26.17 17.75
C THR A 127 -8.39 26.99 19.03
N GLN A 128 -9.57 27.17 19.63
CA GLN A 128 -9.68 27.84 20.93
C GLN A 128 -9.18 26.98 22.09
N ARG A 129 -9.20 25.64 21.94
CA ARG A 129 -8.77 24.67 22.98
C ARG A 129 -7.29 24.35 22.95
N SER A 130 -6.65 24.38 21.80
CA SER A 130 -5.25 23.96 21.62
C SER A 130 -4.44 24.94 20.79
N ALA A 131 -3.37 25.48 21.40
CA ALA A 131 -2.40 26.33 20.71
C ALA A 131 -1.54 25.57 19.67
N ARG A 132 -1.54 24.24 19.69
CA ARG A 132 -0.85 23.40 18.72
C ARG A 132 -1.62 23.26 17.42
N LEU A 133 -2.94 23.55 17.42
CA LEU A 133 -3.77 23.44 16.22
C LEU A 133 -3.72 24.75 15.42
N ARG A 134 -3.46 24.60 14.14
CA ARG A 134 -3.54 25.67 13.14
C ARG A 134 -4.41 25.22 11.97
N THR A 135 -5.07 26.17 11.37
CA THR A 135 -5.90 25.92 10.21
C THR A 135 -5.38 26.67 9.00
N THR A 136 -5.46 26.07 7.84
CA THR A 136 -5.28 26.73 6.55
C THR A 136 -6.49 26.47 5.67
N PHE A 137 -6.86 27.44 4.87
CA PHE A 137 -8.05 27.37 4.05
C PHE A 137 -7.70 27.22 2.58
N VAL A 138 -8.40 26.29 1.91
CA VAL A 138 -8.26 26.06 0.47
C VAL A 138 -9.33 26.85 -0.26
N PRO A 139 -8.97 27.81 -1.16
CA PRO A 139 -9.95 28.57 -1.91
C PRO A 139 -10.80 27.65 -2.81
N ALA A 140 -12.14 27.76 -2.73
CA ALA A 140 -13.07 26.96 -3.52
C ALA A 140 -13.03 27.29 -5.04
N THR A 141 -12.32 28.33 -5.43
CA THR A 141 -12.23 28.83 -6.81
C THR A 141 -11.24 28.11 -7.70
N SER A 142 -10.44 27.16 -7.18
CA SER A 142 -9.49 26.41 -8.01
C SER A 142 -10.23 25.33 -8.82
N ARG A 143 -10.58 25.69 -10.06
CA ARG A 143 -11.31 24.80 -10.99
C ARG A 143 -10.42 23.75 -11.67
N TYR A 144 -9.09 23.92 -11.62
CA TYR A 144 -8.12 23.16 -12.41
C TYR A 144 -7.21 22.24 -11.60
N ILE A 145 -7.20 22.38 -10.27
CA ILE A 145 -6.37 21.57 -9.38
C ILE A 145 -7.30 20.84 -8.42
N GLU A 146 -7.04 19.56 -8.20
CA GLU A 146 -7.78 18.82 -7.19
C GLU A 146 -7.57 19.45 -5.81
N LEU A 147 -8.67 19.60 -5.07
CA LEU A 147 -8.66 20.29 -3.78
C LEU A 147 -7.73 19.63 -2.76
N ARG A 148 -7.61 18.29 -2.79
CA ARG A 148 -6.70 17.55 -1.90
C ARG A 148 -5.22 17.90 -2.14
N LYS A 149 -4.76 17.96 -3.41
CA LYS A 149 -3.41 18.43 -3.75
C LYS A 149 -3.12 19.81 -3.19
N LEU A 150 -4.07 20.69 -3.42
CA LEU A 150 -3.95 22.07 -2.97
C LEU A 150 -3.94 22.13 -1.45
N ALA A 151 -4.78 21.34 -0.77
CA ALA A 151 -4.81 21.23 0.68
C ALA A 151 -3.45 20.78 1.25
N ILE A 152 -2.88 19.70 0.71
CA ILE A 152 -1.56 19.21 1.14
C ILE A 152 -0.49 20.26 0.85
N THR A 153 -0.49 20.84 -0.34
CA THR A 153 0.50 21.88 -0.71
C THR A 153 0.44 23.09 0.20
N LEU A 154 -0.77 23.59 0.51
CA LEU A 154 -0.96 24.69 1.43
C LEU A 154 -0.62 24.32 2.87
N GLY A 155 -0.96 23.09 3.28
CA GLY A 155 -0.56 22.55 4.58
C GLY A 155 0.96 22.51 4.73
N VAL A 156 1.69 21.98 3.74
CA VAL A 156 3.17 21.94 3.75
C VAL A 156 3.78 23.36 3.73
N LYS A 157 3.18 24.31 2.98
CA LYS A 157 3.63 25.70 2.98
C LYS A 157 3.39 26.40 4.31
N ALA A 158 2.24 26.13 4.94
CA ALA A 158 1.88 26.68 6.25
C ALA A 158 2.65 26.04 7.41
N ALA A 159 3.18 24.84 7.21
CA ALA A 159 3.97 24.09 8.19
C ALA A 159 5.23 24.84 8.59
N ARG A 160 5.53 24.81 9.90
CA ARG A 160 6.74 25.42 10.51
C ARG A 160 7.80 24.36 10.86
N GLY A 161 7.41 23.08 10.86
CA GLY A 161 8.30 21.96 11.10
C GLY A 161 9.31 21.76 9.97
N GLU A 162 10.42 21.16 10.29
CA GLU A 162 11.38 20.65 9.32
C GLU A 162 10.80 19.46 8.55
N TRP A 163 10.07 18.62 9.27
CA TRP A 163 9.36 17.47 8.76
C TRP A 163 7.86 17.71 8.74
N VAL A 164 7.23 17.20 7.70
CA VAL A 164 5.78 17.22 7.54
C VAL A 164 5.28 15.79 7.43
N ILE A 165 4.42 15.40 8.37
CA ILE A 165 3.72 14.11 8.32
C ILE A 165 2.31 14.37 7.81
N VAL A 166 1.93 13.71 6.71
CA VAL A 166 0.59 13.82 6.13
C VAL A 166 -0.21 12.60 6.54
N ILE A 167 -1.35 12.83 7.20
CA ILE A 167 -2.27 11.76 7.62
C ILE A 167 -3.67 12.02 7.08
N GLY A 168 -4.45 10.95 6.91
CA GLY A 168 -5.85 11.06 6.50
C GLY A 168 -6.77 11.47 7.66
N PRO A 169 -7.87 12.18 7.40
CA PRO A 169 -8.83 12.55 8.46
C PRO A 169 -9.56 11.37 9.08
N THR A 170 -9.60 10.22 8.38
CA THR A 170 -10.24 8.97 8.81
C THR A 170 -9.27 8.00 9.48
N THR A 171 -8.07 8.46 9.84
CA THR A 171 -7.02 7.64 10.46
C THR A 171 -6.80 8.04 11.92
N VAL A 172 -6.49 7.07 12.77
CA VAL A 172 -6.19 7.30 14.19
C VAL A 172 -4.86 6.65 14.52
N PRO A 173 -3.94 7.35 15.24
CA PRO A 173 -2.70 6.77 15.74
C PRO A 173 -2.96 5.58 16.67
N SER A 174 -2.12 4.55 16.57
CA SER A 174 -2.24 3.33 17.39
C SER A 174 -1.83 3.54 18.85
N SER A 175 -1.02 4.56 19.15
CA SER A 175 -0.57 4.88 20.49
C SER A 175 -0.35 6.38 20.70
N SER A 176 -0.30 6.82 21.97
CA SER A 176 0.09 8.20 22.34
C SER A 176 1.56 8.50 22.02
N ARG A 177 2.41 7.49 21.86
CA ARG A 177 3.83 7.59 21.50
C ARG A 177 4.08 7.49 19.99
N TRP A 178 3.02 7.45 19.17
CA TRP A 178 3.14 7.33 17.71
C TRP A 178 4.09 8.38 17.11
N LEU A 179 3.95 9.64 17.51
CA LEU A 179 4.77 10.72 16.99
C LEU A 179 6.24 10.59 17.43
N GLN A 180 6.50 10.15 18.66
CA GLN A 180 7.84 9.88 19.16
C GLN A 180 8.52 8.75 18.36
N CYS A 181 7.84 7.62 18.19
CA CYS A 181 8.33 6.48 17.43
C CYS A 181 8.53 6.82 15.93
N TYR A 182 7.69 7.72 15.40
CA TYR A 182 7.84 8.20 14.05
C TYR A 182 9.10 9.08 13.91
N ALA A 183 9.31 10.00 14.85
CA ALA A 183 10.41 10.96 14.87
C ALA A 183 11.80 10.30 14.92
N GLU A 184 11.92 9.18 15.61
CA GLU A 184 13.15 8.38 15.73
C GLU A 184 13.69 7.90 14.36
N ASN A 185 12.81 7.84 13.36
CA ASN A 185 13.16 7.44 11.98
C ASN A 185 13.37 8.65 11.04
N LEU A 186 13.18 9.89 11.51
CA LEU A 186 13.35 11.10 10.73
C LEU A 186 14.81 11.61 10.78
N THR A 187 15.72 10.79 10.27
CA THR A 187 17.17 11.07 10.30
C THR A 187 17.61 12.04 9.19
N PRO A 188 18.80 12.66 9.29
CA PRO A 188 19.33 13.56 8.24
C PRO A 188 19.46 12.92 6.87
N ASP A 189 19.69 11.59 6.81
CA ASP A 189 19.87 10.84 5.58
C ASP A 189 18.56 10.48 4.87
N VAL A 190 17.42 10.74 5.51
CA VAL A 190 16.10 10.42 4.98
C VAL A 190 15.40 11.70 4.51
N ASP A 191 14.72 11.66 3.37
CA ASP A 191 13.89 12.73 2.85
C ASP A 191 12.40 12.38 2.79
N PHE A 192 12.09 11.08 2.68
CA PHE A 192 10.74 10.57 2.55
C PHE A 192 10.52 9.33 3.43
N VAL A 193 9.36 9.26 4.07
CA VAL A 193 8.99 8.12 4.94
C VAL A 193 7.60 7.64 4.58
N GLU A 194 7.44 6.35 4.39
CA GLU A 194 6.15 5.70 4.21
C GLU A 194 5.76 4.94 5.48
N GLY A 195 4.61 5.27 6.07
CA GLY A 195 4.06 4.57 7.23
C GLY A 195 2.98 3.56 6.84
N TYR A 196 2.91 2.42 7.54
CA TYR A 196 1.86 1.44 7.34
C TYR A 196 0.54 1.90 7.99
N VAL A 197 -0.59 1.56 7.34
CA VAL A 197 -1.93 1.86 7.85
C VAL A 197 -2.73 0.56 7.91
N ASN A 198 -3.26 0.21 9.08
CA ASN A 198 -4.18 -0.88 9.27
C ASN A 198 -5.61 -0.44 8.94
N TYR A 199 -6.47 -1.36 8.52
CA TYR A 199 -7.90 -1.11 8.49
C TYR A 199 -8.56 -1.57 9.79
N ALA A 200 -9.49 -0.76 10.31
CA ALA A 200 -10.35 -1.19 11.39
C ALA A 200 -11.14 -2.44 10.96
N PRO A 201 -11.15 -3.52 11.76
CA PRO A 201 -11.78 -4.78 11.38
C PRO A 201 -13.31 -4.64 11.38
N ASP A 202 -13.94 -4.83 10.21
CA ASP A 202 -15.40 -4.82 10.04
C ASP A 202 -16.03 -6.22 9.88
N GLY A 203 -15.20 -7.27 9.80
CA GLY A 203 -15.63 -8.65 9.59
C GLY A 203 -16.16 -8.97 8.17
N SER A 204 -16.29 -7.98 7.31
CA SER A 204 -16.84 -8.13 5.95
C SER A 204 -15.86 -8.79 4.98
N GLY A 205 -16.39 -9.34 3.87
CA GLY A 205 -15.58 -9.84 2.78
C GLY A 205 -14.82 -8.73 2.04
N SER A 206 -15.38 -7.49 2.03
CA SER A 206 -14.70 -6.31 1.48
C SER A 206 -13.52 -5.90 2.33
N GLY A 207 -13.64 -5.93 3.65
CA GLY A 207 -12.55 -5.65 4.58
C GLY A 207 -11.41 -6.63 4.44
N ARG A 208 -11.70 -7.94 4.43
CA ARG A 208 -10.68 -8.98 4.20
C ARG A 208 -9.91 -8.77 2.90
N ARG A 209 -10.60 -8.37 1.83
CA ARG A 209 -9.98 -8.08 0.55
C ARG A 209 -9.10 -6.83 0.60
N ALA A 210 -9.56 -5.77 1.25
CA ALA A 210 -8.81 -4.53 1.40
C ALA A 210 -7.52 -4.74 2.21
N ILE A 211 -7.60 -5.51 3.31
CA ILE A 211 -6.43 -5.92 4.10
C ILE A 211 -5.42 -6.70 3.24
N MET A 212 -5.88 -7.73 2.51
CA MET A 212 -5.01 -8.50 1.62
C MET A 212 -4.31 -7.63 0.58
N GLU A 213 -5.05 -6.71 -0.02
CA GLU A 213 -4.51 -5.78 -1.01
C GLU A 213 -3.43 -4.88 -0.42
N ARG A 214 -3.66 -4.35 0.78
CA ARG A 214 -2.70 -3.50 1.49
C ARG A 214 -1.42 -4.26 1.85
N VAL A 215 -1.55 -5.45 2.44
CA VAL A 215 -0.39 -6.30 2.76
C VAL A 215 0.39 -6.67 1.49
N ARG A 216 -0.28 -7.04 0.39
CA ARG A 216 0.38 -7.34 -0.88
C ARG A 216 1.08 -6.11 -1.48
N THR A 217 0.48 -4.94 -1.38
CA THR A 217 1.08 -3.69 -1.84
C THR A 217 2.35 -3.38 -1.04
N LEU A 218 2.31 -3.49 0.28
CA LEU A 218 3.50 -3.32 1.13
C LEU A 218 4.60 -4.31 0.74
N GLN A 219 4.29 -5.60 0.59
CA GLN A 219 5.26 -6.62 0.19
C GLN A 219 5.90 -6.30 -1.17
N SER A 220 5.12 -5.81 -2.13
CA SER A 220 5.61 -5.41 -3.45
C SER A 220 6.52 -4.18 -3.36
N ARG A 221 6.15 -3.17 -2.57
CA ARG A 221 6.95 -1.96 -2.35
C ARG A 221 8.28 -2.28 -1.66
N LEU A 222 8.28 -3.11 -0.61
CA LEU A 222 9.50 -3.52 0.08
C LEU A 222 10.45 -4.31 -0.82
N ARG A 223 9.93 -5.20 -1.69
CA ARG A 223 10.77 -5.90 -2.69
C ARG A 223 11.43 -4.92 -3.67
N ALA A 224 10.67 -3.95 -4.17
CA ALA A 224 11.22 -2.95 -5.08
C ALA A 224 12.26 -2.07 -4.39
N TYR A 225 12.00 -1.71 -3.14
CA TYR A 225 12.90 -0.94 -2.30
C TYR A 225 14.27 -1.62 -2.11
N GLU A 226 14.32 -2.93 -1.85
CA GLU A 226 15.58 -3.70 -1.82
C GLU A 226 16.41 -3.56 -3.10
N HIS A 227 15.76 -3.30 -4.23
CA HIS A 227 16.40 -3.11 -5.52
C HIS A 227 16.59 -1.63 -5.89
N GLY A 228 16.49 -0.73 -4.92
CA GLY A 228 16.68 0.70 -5.12
C GLY A 228 15.55 1.37 -5.91
N VAL A 229 14.30 0.89 -5.77
CA VAL A 229 13.14 1.42 -6.51
C VAL A 229 12.00 1.75 -5.56
N VAL A 230 11.50 2.98 -5.58
CA VAL A 230 10.28 3.40 -4.87
C VAL A 230 9.07 3.21 -5.79
N LEU A 231 8.08 2.44 -5.34
CA LEU A 231 6.86 2.11 -6.09
C LEU A 231 5.60 2.83 -5.58
N GLY A 232 5.73 4.03 -5.07
CA GLY A 232 4.62 4.81 -4.53
C GLY A 232 4.67 4.94 -3.02
N CYS A 233 3.59 5.43 -2.44
CA CYS A 233 3.46 5.57 -0.99
C CYS A 233 2.03 5.30 -0.53
N GLU A 234 1.85 5.18 0.79
CA GLU A 234 0.53 5.15 1.41
C GLU A 234 -0.04 6.58 1.48
N LEU A 235 -1.29 6.75 1.01
CA LEU A 235 -1.90 8.07 0.87
C LEU A 235 -2.30 8.73 2.20
N SER A 236 -2.43 7.92 3.25
CA SER A 236 -2.94 8.36 4.54
C SER A 236 -1.91 8.30 5.65
N ASN A 237 -0.64 7.99 5.35
CA ASN A 237 0.45 7.94 6.32
C ASN A 237 1.81 8.02 5.62
N PHE A 238 2.28 9.24 5.40
CA PHE A 238 3.63 9.45 4.91
C PHE A 238 4.23 10.71 5.49
N ALA A 239 5.55 10.78 5.57
CA ALA A 239 6.25 11.99 5.95
C ALA A 239 7.27 12.38 4.87
N LEU A 240 7.53 13.66 4.83
CA LEU A 240 8.50 14.25 3.92
C LEU A 240 9.26 15.38 4.60
N ARG A 241 10.52 15.53 4.23
CA ARG A 241 11.29 16.72 4.62
C ARG A 241 10.75 17.92 3.86
N ARG A 242 10.37 18.97 4.57
CA ARG A 242 9.74 20.15 3.97
C ARG A 242 10.62 20.78 2.87
N SER A 243 11.92 20.88 3.10
CA SER A 243 12.88 21.41 2.11
C SER A 243 12.94 20.54 0.86
N TRP A 244 12.91 19.21 1.00
CA TRP A 244 12.86 18.30 -0.14
C TRP A 244 11.59 18.48 -0.96
N PHE A 245 10.40 18.55 -0.32
CA PHE A 245 9.15 18.78 -1.04
C PHE A 245 9.18 20.07 -1.86
N MET A 246 9.75 21.13 -1.28
CA MET A 246 9.87 22.41 -1.99
C MET A 246 10.88 22.33 -3.14
N SER A 247 11.99 21.59 -2.97
CA SER A 247 13.03 21.46 -4.01
C SER A 247 12.57 20.67 -5.23
N VAL A 248 11.72 19.64 -5.04
CA VAL A 248 11.14 18.85 -6.15
C VAL A 248 9.92 19.53 -6.79
N GLY A 249 9.53 20.73 -6.32
CA GLY A 249 8.37 21.46 -6.85
C GLY A 249 7.02 20.89 -6.40
N GLY A 250 6.99 20.06 -5.36
CA GLY A 250 5.78 19.44 -4.81
C GLY A 250 5.04 18.59 -5.84
N PHE A 251 3.79 18.91 -6.12
CA PHE A 251 2.95 18.16 -7.07
C PHE A 251 2.93 18.76 -8.49
N ALA A 252 3.89 19.61 -8.87
CA ALA A 252 3.89 20.31 -10.16
C ALA A 252 3.77 19.35 -11.36
N GLU A 253 4.46 18.22 -11.34
CA GLU A 253 4.45 17.23 -12.43
C GLU A 253 3.16 16.37 -12.46
N SER A 254 2.35 16.44 -11.42
CA SER A 254 1.10 15.65 -11.30
C SER A 254 -0.16 16.51 -11.33
N LEU A 255 -0.08 17.80 -11.70
CA LEU A 255 -1.22 18.72 -11.71
C LEU A 255 -2.39 18.26 -12.57
N GLU A 256 -2.12 17.56 -13.66
CA GLU A 256 -3.13 17.02 -14.56
C GLU A 256 -3.82 15.74 -14.04
N LEU A 257 -3.30 15.13 -12.97
CA LEU A 257 -3.90 13.93 -12.41
C LEU A 257 -5.04 14.30 -11.47
N PRO A 258 -6.20 13.67 -11.58
CA PRO A 258 -7.29 13.91 -10.64
C PRO A 258 -7.04 13.29 -9.26
N PHE A 259 -6.09 12.31 -9.14
CA PHE A 259 -5.83 11.57 -7.89
C PHE A 259 -4.41 10.99 -7.89
N GLY A 260 -3.94 10.54 -6.71
CA GLY A 260 -2.72 9.74 -6.56
C GLY A 260 -1.43 10.53 -6.73
N GLU A 261 -1.50 11.80 -6.48
CA GLU A 261 -0.40 12.75 -6.58
C GLU A 261 0.77 12.40 -5.67
N GLU A 262 0.49 12.00 -4.45
CA GLU A 262 1.51 11.58 -3.47
C GLU A 262 2.25 10.34 -3.98
N TYR A 263 1.50 9.41 -4.56
CA TYR A 263 2.05 8.19 -5.16
C TYR A 263 3.02 8.51 -6.29
N ILE A 264 2.63 9.40 -7.21
CA ILE A 264 3.49 9.79 -8.33
C ILE A 264 4.70 10.58 -7.86
N MET A 265 4.51 11.51 -6.92
CA MET A 265 5.62 12.28 -6.33
C MET A 265 6.66 11.34 -5.71
N ALA A 266 6.22 10.35 -4.92
CA ALA A 266 7.11 9.35 -4.35
C ALA A 266 7.83 8.54 -5.44
N CYS A 267 7.11 8.08 -6.48
CA CYS A 267 7.72 7.31 -7.57
C CYS A 267 8.76 8.10 -8.37
N LEU A 268 8.51 9.39 -8.64
CA LEU A 268 9.38 10.18 -9.51
C LEU A 268 10.57 10.80 -8.78
N HIS A 269 10.40 11.18 -7.53
CA HIS A 269 11.36 12.02 -6.82
C HIS A 269 11.99 11.38 -5.59
N ALA A 270 11.34 10.37 -4.97
CA ALA A 270 11.92 9.72 -3.80
C ALA A 270 13.06 8.78 -4.20
N ASP A 271 14.23 8.98 -3.59
CA ASP A 271 15.35 8.07 -3.69
C ASP A 271 15.17 6.94 -2.67
N ALA A 272 15.28 5.70 -3.11
CA ALA A 272 15.16 4.54 -2.22
C ALA A 272 16.19 4.56 -1.08
N TYR A 273 17.39 5.06 -1.32
CA TYR A 273 18.44 5.19 -0.29
C TYR A 273 18.18 6.30 0.74
N ARG A 274 17.24 7.19 0.43
CA ARG A 274 16.79 8.29 1.29
C ARG A 274 15.32 8.16 1.68
N THR A 275 14.76 6.94 1.54
CA THR A 275 13.38 6.61 1.90
C THR A 275 13.38 5.58 3.03
N ALA A 276 12.52 5.76 4.03
CA ALA A 276 12.30 4.78 5.09
C ALA A 276 10.87 4.25 5.07
N PHE A 277 10.68 3.01 5.53
CA PHE A 277 9.37 2.39 5.72
C PHE A 277 9.13 2.17 7.20
N LEU A 278 7.94 2.55 7.69
CA LEU A 278 7.54 2.35 9.09
C LEU A 278 6.40 1.35 9.16
N CYS A 279 6.68 0.19 9.73
CA CYS A 279 5.73 -0.91 9.87
C CYS A 279 5.56 -1.38 11.33
N ALA A 280 6.31 -0.81 12.27
CA ALA A 280 6.20 -1.17 13.68
C ALA A 280 4.81 -0.83 14.25
N PRO A 281 4.31 -1.56 15.24
CA PRO A 281 2.97 -1.33 15.80
C PRO A 281 2.71 0.10 16.24
N ASP A 282 3.69 0.74 16.89
CA ASP A 282 3.53 2.09 17.43
C ASP A 282 3.63 3.20 16.39
N THR A 283 4.14 2.89 15.18
CA THR A 283 4.20 3.86 14.06
C THR A 283 3.00 3.79 13.12
N ARG A 284 2.06 2.86 13.37
CA ARG A 284 0.92 2.63 12.49
C ARG A 284 -0.22 3.60 12.77
N LEU A 285 -1.00 3.82 11.73
CA LEU A 285 -2.32 4.42 11.83
C LEU A 285 -3.38 3.34 11.58
N THR A 286 -4.54 3.48 12.22
CA THR A 286 -5.71 2.66 11.92
C THR A 286 -6.71 3.52 11.16
N GLU A 287 -7.10 3.08 9.96
CA GLU A 287 -8.08 3.77 9.10
C GLU A 287 -9.43 3.06 9.18
N ILE A 288 -10.50 3.83 9.27
CA ILE A 288 -11.86 3.31 9.08
C ILE A 288 -11.94 2.75 7.67
N LEU A 289 -12.52 1.53 7.52
CA LEU A 289 -12.59 0.88 6.21
C LEU A 289 -13.38 1.76 5.23
N PRO A 290 -12.75 2.25 4.14
CA PRO A 290 -13.43 3.10 3.17
C PRO A 290 -14.54 2.34 2.42
N SER A 291 -15.52 3.08 1.92
CA SER A 291 -16.58 2.51 1.08
C SER A 291 -16.00 1.80 -0.15
N ARG A 292 -16.77 0.87 -0.74
CA ARG A 292 -16.34 0.17 -1.97
C ARG A 292 -16.08 1.13 -3.13
N SER A 293 -16.83 2.22 -3.21
CA SER A 293 -16.62 3.28 -4.22
C SER A 293 -15.29 4.00 -4.00
N THR A 294 -14.98 4.38 -2.77
CA THR A 294 -13.70 5.05 -2.40
C THR A 294 -12.52 4.13 -2.67
N LEU A 295 -12.59 2.85 -2.27
CA LEU A 295 -11.53 1.87 -2.56
C LEU A 295 -11.33 1.69 -4.07
N THR A 296 -12.41 1.68 -4.86
CA THR A 296 -12.31 1.58 -6.32
C THR A 296 -11.70 2.84 -6.93
N ALA A 297 -12.09 4.02 -6.44
CA ALA A 297 -11.50 5.29 -6.86
C ALA A 297 -9.98 5.35 -6.56
N ARG A 298 -9.54 4.94 -5.37
CA ARG A 298 -8.12 4.84 -5.02
C ARG A 298 -7.34 3.92 -5.99
N ARG A 299 -7.92 2.76 -6.35
CA ARG A 299 -7.28 1.81 -7.31
C ARG A 299 -7.20 2.37 -8.72
N VAL A 300 -8.23 3.08 -9.15
CA VAL A 300 -8.22 3.75 -10.47
C VAL A 300 -7.14 4.85 -10.47
N ALA A 301 -7.02 5.61 -9.40
CA ALA A 301 -5.97 6.61 -9.20
C ALA A 301 -4.56 5.99 -9.31
N GLU A 302 -4.31 4.91 -8.57
CA GLU A 302 -3.04 4.19 -8.67
C GLU A 302 -2.77 3.64 -10.08
N ALA A 303 -3.79 3.11 -10.76
CA ALA A 303 -3.65 2.61 -12.14
C ALA A 303 -3.30 3.71 -13.13
N GLU A 304 -3.86 4.92 -12.97
CA GLU A 304 -3.49 6.07 -13.79
C GLU A 304 -2.06 6.52 -13.51
N CYS A 305 -1.65 6.54 -12.23
CA CYS A 305 -0.26 6.83 -11.84
C CYS A 305 0.72 5.83 -12.46
N ARG A 306 0.43 4.52 -12.39
CA ARG A 306 1.27 3.44 -12.97
C ARG A 306 1.53 3.62 -14.45
N ARG A 307 0.59 4.16 -15.20
CA ARG A 307 0.75 4.41 -16.65
C ARG A 307 1.78 5.49 -16.95
N ARG A 308 2.03 6.38 -16.01
CA ARG A 308 3.01 7.46 -16.13
C ARG A 308 4.40 7.06 -15.66
N LEU A 309 4.55 5.88 -15.05
CA LEU A 309 5.83 5.37 -14.61
C LEU A 309 6.73 4.99 -15.78
N HIS A 310 8.02 5.21 -15.62
CA HIS A 310 9.06 4.96 -16.60
C HIS A 310 10.18 4.08 -16.00
N GLY A 311 11.08 3.61 -16.84
CA GLY A 311 12.28 2.91 -16.39
C GLY A 311 12.01 1.67 -15.53
N LYS A 312 12.76 1.51 -14.46
CA LYS A 312 12.73 0.35 -13.55
C LYS A 312 11.35 0.14 -12.90
N GLN A 313 10.66 1.21 -12.50
CA GLN A 313 9.35 1.13 -11.85
C GLN A 313 8.31 0.48 -12.76
N LYS A 314 8.29 0.85 -14.05
CA LYS A 314 7.40 0.25 -15.05
C LYS A 314 7.64 -1.25 -15.21
N TRP A 315 8.90 -1.68 -15.23
CA TRP A 315 9.25 -3.10 -15.32
C TRP A 315 8.83 -3.89 -14.08
N TYR A 316 8.97 -3.30 -12.88
CA TYR A 316 8.46 -3.91 -11.65
C TYR A 316 6.96 -4.14 -11.71
N TRP A 317 6.19 -3.14 -12.14
CA TRP A 317 4.74 -3.26 -12.30
C TRP A 317 4.35 -4.28 -13.36
N LEU A 318 5.08 -4.37 -14.45
CA LEU A 318 4.84 -5.37 -15.48
C LEU A 318 5.11 -6.79 -14.94
N ALA A 319 6.20 -6.97 -14.20
CA ALA A 319 6.50 -8.25 -13.56
C ALA A 319 5.40 -8.67 -12.56
N GLU A 320 4.93 -7.76 -11.71
CA GLU A 320 3.80 -8.02 -10.79
C GLU A 320 2.51 -8.39 -11.57
N ALA A 321 2.24 -7.74 -12.67
CA ALA A 321 1.09 -8.06 -13.52
C ALA A 321 1.21 -9.46 -14.14
N VAL A 322 2.39 -9.83 -14.64
CA VAL A 322 2.64 -11.18 -15.15
C VAL A 322 2.45 -12.24 -14.06
N VAL A 323 3.01 -12.01 -12.87
CA VAL A 323 2.88 -12.93 -11.73
C VAL A 323 1.43 -13.05 -11.26
N ALA A 324 0.64 -12.00 -11.38
CA ALA A 324 -0.78 -12.04 -11.04
C ALA A 324 -1.57 -13.03 -11.90
N TRP A 325 -1.15 -13.31 -13.14
CA TRP A 325 -1.77 -14.30 -14.02
C TRP A 325 -1.38 -15.75 -13.72
N CYS A 326 -0.30 -15.98 -12.99
CA CYS A 326 0.19 -17.35 -12.69
C CYS A 326 -0.88 -18.29 -12.11
N PRO A 327 -1.73 -17.89 -11.14
CA PRO A 327 -2.77 -18.77 -10.62
C PRO A 327 -3.80 -19.20 -11.69
N CYS A 328 -4.21 -18.27 -12.56
CA CYS A 328 -5.17 -18.57 -13.64
C CYS A 328 -4.56 -19.50 -14.70
N LEU A 329 -3.33 -19.23 -15.11
CA LEU A 329 -2.61 -20.05 -16.07
C LEU A 329 -2.30 -21.46 -15.52
N PHE A 330 -1.98 -21.54 -14.23
CA PHE A 330 -1.80 -22.82 -13.53
C PHE A 330 -3.09 -23.66 -13.59
N LEU A 331 -4.22 -23.07 -13.22
CA LEU A 331 -5.52 -23.75 -13.29
C LEU A 331 -5.83 -24.19 -14.71
N LEU A 332 -5.59 -23.33 -15.69
CA LEU A 332 -5.84 -23.64 -17.11
C LEU A 332 -4.98 -24.80 -17.59
N SER A 333 -3.66 -24.75 -17.35
CA SER A 333 -2.74 -25.80 -17.81
C SER A 333 -3.03 -27.16 -17.19
N ASN A 334 -3.34 -27.20 -15.88
CA ASN A 334 -3.71 -28.44 -15.20
C ASN A 334 -5.11 -28.96 -15.60
N THR A 335 -6.07 -28.06 -15.88
CA THR A 335 -7.39 -28.48 -16.38
C THR A 335 -7.27 -29.08 -17.79
N VAL A 336 -6.47 -28.46 -18.66
CA VAL A 336 -6.19 -28.97 -20.02
C VAL A 336 -5.50 -30.35 -19.92
N TYR A 337 -4.48 -30.49 -19.06
CA TYR A 337 -3.83 -31.77 -18.82
C TYR A 337 -4.84 -32.84 -18.39
N SER A 338 -5.67 -32.58 -17.36
CA SER A 338 -6.67 -33.51 -16.86
C SER A 338 -7.71 -33.87 -17.89
N ALA A 339 -8.18 -32.90 -18.69
CA ALA A 339 -9.14 -33.15 -19.77
C ALA A 339 -8.56 -34.04 -20.87
N LEU A 340 -7.32 -33.78 -21.30
CA LEU A 340 -6.63 -34.63 -22.27
C LEU A 340 -6.42 -36.06 -21.75
N ARG A 341 -6.06 -36.18 -20.47
CA ARG A 341 -5.85 -37.45 -19.81
C ARG A 341 -7.14 -38.31 -19.77
N ILE A 342 -8.26 -37.71 -19.34
CA ILE A 342 -9.58 -38.37 -19.32
C ILE A 342 -10.00 -38.77 -20.74
N ALA A 343 -9.81 -37.88 -21.72
CA ALA A 343 -10.16 -38.17 -23.12
C ALA A 343 -9.34 -39.36 -23.69
N MET A 344 -8.08 -39.48 -23.30
CA MET A 344 -7.24 -40.64 -23.67
C MET A 344 -7.74 -41.95 -23.04
N ASP A 345 -8.05 -41.95 -21.74
CA ASP A 345 -8.56 -43.11 -21.05
C ASP A 345 -9.90 -43.61 -21.64
N CYS A 346 -10.82 -42.69 -21.92
CA CYS A 346 -12.11 -43.03 -22.55
C CYS A 346 -11.94 -43.64 -23.94
N ARG A 347 -10.89 -43.27 -24.67
CA ARG A 347 -10.67 -43.79 -26.05
C ARG A 347 -9.92 -45.09 -26.09
N THR A 348 -8.91 -45.26 -25.22
CA THR A 348 -8.04 -46.46 -25.24
C THR A 348 -8.61 -47.60 -24.42
N GLY A 349 -9.53 -47.35 -23.49
CA GLY A 349 -10.10 -48.33 -22.59
C GLY A 349 -9.09 -48.95 -21.61
N VAL A 350 -7.85 -48.49 -21.60
CA VAL A 350 -6.75 -49.00 -20.80
C VAL A 350 -6.25 -47.92 -19.87
N TYR A 351 -6.34 -48.16 -18.59
CA TYR A 351 -5.65 -47.35 -17.57
C TYR A 351 -4.15 -47.70 -17.65
N ALA A 352 -3.41 -47.03 -18.46
CA ALA A 352 -2.00 -47.34 -18.63
C ALA A 352 -1.21 -46.93 -17.38
N ALA A 353 -0.59 -47.87 -16.69
CA ALA A 353 0.25 -47.63 -15.51
C ALA A 353 1.40 -46.66 -15.79
N ASP A 354 1.79 -46.54 -17.04
CA ASP A 354 2.84 -45.60 -17.50
C ASP A 354 2.53 -44.13 -17.22
N TRP A 355 1.25 -43.77 -17.02
CA TRP A 355 0.81 -42.40 -16.73
C TRP A 355 0.71 -42.07 -15.25
N LEU A 356 0.83 -43.07 -14.38
CA LEU A 356 0.68 -42.89 -12.94
C LEU A 356 1.66 -41.82 -12.41
N ALA A 357 2.90 -41.78 -12.92
CA ALA A 357 3.90 -40.84 -12.50
C ALA A 357 3.49 -39.37 -12.84
N PHE A 358 2.90 -39.15 -14.02
CA PHE A 358 2.42 -37.83 -14.42
C PHE A 358 1.20 -37.40 -13.60
N ASP A 359 0.28 -38.31 -13.30
CA ASP A 359 -0.91 -38.05 -12.49
C ASP A 359 -0.52 -37.74 -11.03
N VAL A 360 0.48 -38.45 -10.48
CA VAL A 360 1.06 -38.14 -9.16
C VAL A 360 1.70 -36.75 -9.13
N VAL A 361 2.50 -36.41 -10.15
CA VAL A 361 3.12 -35.10 -10.25
C VAL A 361 2.05 -33.99 -10.37
N ALA A 362 1.03 -34.16 -11.19
CA ALA A 362 -0.10 -33.25 -11.28
C ALA A 362 -0.83 -33.09 -9.94
N GLY A 363 -1.07 -34.19 -9.24
CA GLY A 363 -1.67 -34.18 -7.91
C GLY A 363 -0.80 -33.44 -6.87
N LEU A 364 0.50 -33.67 -6.88
CA LEU A 364 1.44 -32.91 -6.02
C LEU A 364 1.41 -31.41 -6.32
N TRP A 365 1.36 -31.01 -7.60
CA TRP A 365 1.22 -29.60 -7.96
C TRP A 365 -0.08 -29.00 -7.44
N TRP A 366 -1.20 -29.74 -7.48
CA TRP A 366 -2.45 -29.31 -6.88
C TRP A 366 -2.35 -29.12 -5.37
N LEU A 367 -1.68 -30.06 -4.66
CA LEU A 367 -1.45 -29.95 -3.21
C LEU A 367 -0.59 -28.72 -2.89
N VAL A 368 0.53 -28.52 -3.61
CA VAL A 368 1.39 -27.35 -3.43
C VAL A 368 0.61 -26.06 -3.69
N ALA A 369 -0.13 -26.00 -4.79
CA ALA A 369 -0.96 -24.86 -5.11
C ALA A 369 -2.05 -24.61 -4.07
N LEU A 370 -2.57 -25.61 -3.41
CA LEU A 370 -3.59 -25.48 -2.36
C LEU A 370 -3.01 -25.01 -1.02
N PHE A 371 -1.95 -25.62 -0.56
CA PHE A 371 -1.47 -25.42 0.82
C PHE A 371 -0.51 -24.26 0.96
N VAL A 372 0.38 -24.02 -0.03
CA VAL A 372 1.42 -23.00 0.10
C VAL A 372 0.85 -21.57 0.21
N PRO A 373 -0.15 -21.13 -0.57
CA PRO A 373 -0.76 -19.82 -0.39
C PRO A 373 -1.41 -19.60 0.98
N LEU A 374 -1.93 -20.66 1.60
CA LEU A 374 -2.52 -20.59 2.94
C LEU A 374 -1.47 -20.40 4.04
N LEU A 375 -0.26 -20.91 3.82
CA LEU A 375 0.82 -20.85 4.80
C LEU A 375 1.67 -19.59 4.68
N MET A 376 1.83 -19.08 3.46
CA MET A 376 2.72 -17.96 3.16
C MET A 376 2.42 -16.65 3.92
N PRO A 377 1.20 -16.12 3.90
CA PRO A 377 0.97 -14.78 4.48
C PRO A 377 0.85 -14.76 6.01
N ARG A 378 1.04 -15.90 6.67
CA ARG A 378 0.92 -15.97 8.13
C ARG A 378 1.99 -15.18 8.87
N ARG A 379 3.19 -15.10 8.32
CA ARG A 379 4.33 -14.42 8.98
C ARG A 379 4.16 -12.91 8.92
N SER A 380 3.96 -12.35 7.73
CA SER A 380 3.77 -10.91 7.57
C SER A 380 2.49 -10.43 8.22
N MET A 381 1.38 -11.16 8.08
CA MET A 381 0.13 -10.79 8.74
C MET A 381 0.21 -10.84 10.25
N LYS A 382 0.88 -11.86 10.83
CA LYS A 382 1.14 -11.91 12.26
C LYS A 382 2.01 -10.72 12.72
N ALA A 383 3.08 -10.43 11.98
CA ALA A 383 3.97 -9.31 12.27
C ALA A 383 3.25 -7.96 12.16
N LEU A 384 2.41 -7.81 11.14
CA LEU A 384 1.58 -6.62 10.94
C LEU A 384 0.34 -6.57 11.84
N GLN A 385 0.10 -7.60 12.68
CA GLN A 385 -1.09 -7.74 13.54
C GLN A 385 -2.41 -7.74 12.74
N GLU A 386 -2.33 -8.14 11.45
CA GLU A 386 -3.50 -8.24 10.58
C GLU A 386 -4.18 -9.59 10.69
N ARG A 387 -5.51 -9.61 10.56
CA ARG A 387 -6.29 -10.83 10.62
C ARG A 387 -6.09 -11.68 9.37
N HIS A 388 -5.71 -12.93 9.55
CA HIS A 388 -5.49 -13.86 8.45
C HIS A 388 -6.80 -14.14 7.69
N PRO A 389 -6.85 -13.98 6.36
CA PRO A 389 -8.08 -14.07 5.57
C PRO A 389 -8.55 -15.52 5.30
N GLY A 390 -7.81 -16.53 5.75
CA GLY A 390 -8.16 -17.96 5.54
C GLY A 390 -8.19 -18.35 4.06
N LEU A 391 -9.19 -19.13 3.68
CA LEU A 391 -9.37 -19.58 2.29
C LEU A 391 -9.64 -18.46 1.28
N TYR A 392 -9.95 -17.25 1.77
CA TYR A 392 -10.18 -16.10 0.89
C TYR A 392 -8.95 -15.71 0.07
N ILE A 393 -7.74 -16.09 0.51
CA ILE A 393 -6.49 -15.87 -0.25
C ILE A 393 -6.57 -16.43 -1.67
N TRP A 394 -7.12 -17.65 -1.79
CA TRP A 394 -7.32 -18.32 -3.07
C TRP A 394 -8.20 -17.50 -4.01
N LEU A 395 -9.36 -17.11 -3.51
CA LEU A 395 -10.29 -16.30 -4.29
C LEU A 395 -9.67 -14.94 -4.67
N TYR A 396 -8.93 -14.36 -3.73
CA TYR A 396 -8.23 -13.10 -3.98
C TYR A 396 -7.21 -13.24 -5.11
N ASP A 397 -6.33 -14.25 -5.04
CA ASP A 397 -5.26 -14.47 -6.00
C ASP A 397 -5.80 -14.81 -7.40
N LEU A 398 -6.86 -15.60 -7.47
CA LEU A 398 -7.51 -15.95 -8.74
C LEU A 398 -8.23 -14.76 -9.38
N MET A 399 -8.84 -13.90 -8.55
CA MET A 399 -9.56 -12.72 -9.03
C MET A 399 -8.63 -11.52 -9.32
N LEU A 400 -7.39 -11.54 -8.83
CA LEU A 400 -6.47 -10.41 -8.94
C LEU A 400 -6.23 -9.93 -10.37
N PRO A 401 -5.87 -10.79 -11.37
CA PRO A 401 -5.61 -10.34 -12.73
C PRO A 401 -6.86 -9.76 -13.40
N TRP A 402 -8.03 -10.36 -13.16
CA TRP A 402 -9.30 -9.87 -13.68
C TRP A 402 -9.67 -8.50 -13.11
N ARG A 403 -9.39 -8.29 -11.83
CA ARG A 403 -9.56 -6.98 -11.19
C ARG A 403 -8.60 -5.94 -11.76
N MET A 404 -7.35 -6.31 -12.05
CA MET A 404 -6.40 -5.39 -12.70
C MET A 404 -6.92 -4.96 -14.06
N VAL A 405 -7.42 -5.90 -14.88
CA VAL A 405 -8.04 -5.60 -16.18
C VAL A 405 -9.28 -4.69 -16.01
N TYR A 406 -10.16 -5.02 -15.06
CA TYR A 406 -11.35 -4.23 -14.79
C TYR A 406 -11.02 -2.78 -14.36
N ILE A 407 -10.06 -2.59 -13.47
CA ILE A 407 -9.59 -1.26 -13.04
C ILE A 407 -8.96 -0.50 -14.22
N ASP A 408 -8.17 -1.18 -15.07
CA ASP A 408 -7.58 -0.56 -16.25
C ASP A 408 -8.66 -0.10 -17.27
N LEU A 409 -9.71 -0.90 -17.45
CA LEU A 409 -10.86 -0.52 -18.27
C LEU A 409 -11.60 0.69 -17.69
N LEU A 410 -11.88 0.67 -16.37
CA LEU A 410 -12.51 1.80 -15.70
C LEU A 410 -11.69 3.08 -15.84
N CYS A 411 -10.39 2.98 -15.67
CA CYS A 411 -9.45 4.08 -15.83
C CYS A 411 -9.54 4.69 -17.26
N ARG A 412 -9.58 3.83 -18.29
CA ARG A 412 -9.74 4.27 -19.69
C ARG A 412 -11.11 4.95 -19.95
N MET A 413 -12.17 4.44 -19.34
CA MET A 413 -13.52 5.01 -19.45
C MET A 413 -13.59 6.37 -18.75
N GLN A 414 -13.10 6.49 -17.53
CA GLN A 414 -13.10 7.74 -16.78
C GLN A 414 -12.26 8.82 -17.46
N ARG A 415 -11.11 8.46 -18.03
CA ARG A 415 -10.27 9.39 -18.78
C ARG A 415 -11.01 9.98 -20.00
N ARG A 416 -11.82 9.19 -20.71
CA ARG A 416 -12.65 9.67 -21.82
C ARG A 416 -13.70 10.69 -21.35
N HIS A 417 -14.29 10.46 -20.17
CA HIS A 417 -15.25 11.39 -19.57
C HIS A 417 -14.56 12.66 -19.04
N PHE A 418 -13.38 12.55 -18.44
CA PHE A 418 -12.60 13.67 -17.95
C PHE A 418 -12.13 14.58 -19.09
N VAL A 419 -11.55 14.01 -20.14
CA VAL A 419 -11.15 14.77 -21.34
C VAL A 419 -12.34 15.52 -21.96
N ARG A 420 -13.52 14.90 -22.05
CA ARG A 420 -14.74 15.56 -22.56
C ARG A 420 -15.25 16.68 -21.65
N ARG A 421 -14.99 16.63 -20.35
CA ARG A 421 -15.52 17.60 -19.37
C ARG A 421 -14.61 18.81 -19.16
N TYR A 422 -13.30 18.66 -19.34
CA TYR A 422 -12.30 19.65 -18.93
C TYR A 422 -11.43 20.19 -20.07
N ILE A 423 -11.48 19.60 -21.26
CA ILE A 423 -10.85 20.16 -22.44
C ILE A 423 -11.98 20.50 -23.41
N PRO A 424 -12.46 21.77 -23.43
CA PRO A 424 -13.32 22.20 -24.53
C PRO A 424 -12.51 22.01 -25.82
N MET A 425 -13.06 21.23 -26.75
CA MET A 425 -12.52 21.22 -28.11
C MET A 425 -12.70 22.65 -28.65
N THR A 426 -11.67 23.46 -28.52
CA THR A 426 -11.54 24.64 -29.35
C THR A 426 -11.23 24.15 -30.76
N CYS A 427 -12.29 24.11 -31.61
CA CYS A 427 -12.14 24.12 -33.05
C CYS A 427 -11.47 25.42 -33.47
#